data_41b96776398c752dc49c2fc5be54ea18
#
_entry.id   41b96776398c752dc49c2fc5be54ea18
#
_cell.length_a   1.000
_cell.length_b   1.000
_cell.length_c   1.000
_cell.angle_alpha   90.00
_cell.angle_beta   90.00
_cell.angle_gamma   90.00
#
_symmetry.space_group_name_H-M   'P 1'
#
loop_
_entity.id
_entity.type
_entity.pdbx_description
1 polymer ?
#
loop_
_entity_poly.entity_id
_entity_poly.type
_entity_poly.pdbx_seq_one_letter_code
_entity_poly.pdbx_strand_id
1 'polypeptide(L)'
;MTTEFVATDTDTDTDTAQGRTRRTPTGFTYWTTRESPGIRRATGLFERVFKTSPFPPDEVAEQFCESLFHGDTVAENYVDQVFSKDPKAARAQLERALTDGIDTIDDVPDSMRILFDEFETEPDWLNKDLVEQGAAVWRRWGTLLFSVAGGITLEMYTEAAVATPLSLAGGYAGDNALRRFLETCKFWIDTSEPGALHRIGSEGRATAMKVRVMHVAVRRKVDGHPEWDREKWGYPISQGYQMLTLLGGSTVPALALRLVGLQTTAAEIRALLHFQKYMGYLLGVDVTNFPTTIADSLRMTAMVSSARNYDAGVHGKELIESFPASFEPKPGERGMARLRARYNHGIHAGYTAIFMSPLTRSKYDMPRAFPWIVLIALRFPFMTLVELGRRFIPGVAPLVEKYAMNHRVTWYTNQMSGREAEFDANGALRR
;
A
#
# COMPACT_ATOMS: atom_id res chain seq x y z
N MET A 1 9.56 -17.88 46.41
CA MET A 1 10.73 -17.49 45.59
C MET A 1 10.18 -16.79 44.38
N THR A 2 10.08 -15.49 44.49
CA THR A 2 9.58 -14.56 43.44
C THR A 2 10.80 -14.16 42.63
N THR A 3 10.81 -14.53 41.35
CA THR A 3 11.86 -14.11 40.43
C THR A 3 11.33 -12.87 39.69
N GLU A 4 11.83 -11.72 40.09
CA GLU A 4 11.70 -10.46 39.38
C GLU A 4 12.45 -10.54 38.04
N PHE A 5 11.71 -10.32 36.94
CA PHE A 5 12.33 -10.07 35.66
C PHE A 5 12.78 -8.60 35.60
N VAL A 6 14.09 -8.40 35.69
CA VAL A 6 14.73 -7.12 35.41
C VAL A 6 14.71 -6.89 33.92
N ALA A 7 13.95 -5.89 33.49
CA ALA A 7 14.02 -5.37 32.13
C ALA A 7 15.39 -4.68 31.96
N THR A 8 16.22 -5.20 31.08
CA THR A 8 17.44 -4.53 30.65
C THR A 8 17.08 -3.39 29.73
N ASP A 9 17.31 -2.16 30.19
CA ASP A 9 17.34 -0.94 29.38
C ASP A 9 18.35 -1.13 28.23
N THR A 10 17.83 -1.19 27.00
CA THR A 10 18.64 -1.16 25.78
C THR A 10 18.81 0.28 25.32
N ASP A 11 20.03 0.64 25.06
CA ASP A 11 20.56 1.92 24.60
C ASP A 11 19.60 2.72 23.72
N THR A 12 19.06 3.79 24.29
CA THR A 12 18.43 4.87 23.54
C THR A 12 19.54 5.78 23.05
N ASP A 13 19.74 5.84 21.76
CA ASP A 13 20.63 6.81 21.11
C ASP A 13 20.10 8.23 21.42
N THR A 14 20.70 8.87 22.43
CA THR A 14 20.33 10.22 22.88
C THR A 14 21.03 11.24 22.00
N ASP A 15 20.40 11.57 20.87
CA ASP A 15 20.78 12.78 20.14
C ASP A 15 20.18 14.00 20.84
N THR A 16 21.03 14.65 21.65
CA THR A 16 20.69 15.76 22.53
C THR A 16 20.67 17.09 21.79
N ALA A 17 19.59 17.34 21.07
CA ALA A 17 19.30 18.70 20.59
C ALA A 17 17.96 19.25 21.11
N GLN A 18 17.40 18.79 22.20
CA GLN A 18 16.28 19.41 22.95
C GLN A 18 15.69 18.53 24.07
N GLY A 19 16.44 17.54 24.62
CA GLY A 19 15.97 16.79 25.80
C GLY A 19 14.75 15.87 25.56
N ARG A 20 14.39 15.56 24.32
CA ARG A 20 13.37 14.57 23.94
C ARG A 20 14.06 13.31 23.44
N THR A 21 13.74 12.19 24.05
CA THR A 21 14.19 10.86 23.58
C THR A 21 13.37 10.52 22.32
N ARG A 22 14.00 10.54 21.15
CA ARG A 22 13.39 10.13 19.88
C ARG A 22 13.47 8.63 19.75
N ARG A 23 12.36 7.93 19.79
CA ARG A 23 12.30 6.49 19.53
C ARG A 23 12.15 6.25 18.03
N THR A 24 13.15 5.59 17.42
CA THR A 24 13.17 5.32 15.97
C THR A 24 13.81 3.95 15.74
N PRO A 25 13.26 3.08 14.87
CA PRO A 25 13.94 1.86 14.48
C PRO A 25 15.32 2.17 13.88
N THR A 26 16.35 1.40 14.24
CA THR A 26 17.74 1.68 13.82
C THR A 26 17.93 1.64 12.30
N GLY A 27 17.08 0.92 11.57
CA GLY A 27 17.06 0.88 10.11
C GLY A 27 16.39 2.10 9.45
N PHE A 28 15.64 2.90 10.19
CA PHE A 28 14.99 4.11 9.65
C PHE A 28 15.88 5.34 9.87
N THR A 29 16.73 5.62 8.92
CA THR A 29 17.86 6.57 9.04
C THR A 29 17.52 8.04 8.78
N TYR A 30 16.26 8.45 8.91
CA TYR A 30 15.81 9.82 8.57
C TYR A 30 16.61 10.91 9.28
N TRP A 31 16.78 10.79 10.60
CA TRP A 31 17.42 11.84 11.40
C TRP A 31 18.88 12.04 11.03
N THR A 32 19.63 10.95 10.88
CA THR A 32 21.04 11.00 10.47
C THR A 32 21.21 11.44 9.01
N THR A 33 20.34 10.96 8.12
CA THR A 33 20.36 11.33 6.70
C THR A 33 20.02 12.81 6.50
N ARG A 34 19.02 13.32 7.20
CA ARG A 34 18.61 14.74 7.17
C ARG A 34 19.77 15.66 7.53
N GLU A 35 20.59 15.29 8.52
CA GLU A 35 21.74 16.09 8.96
C GLU A 35 22.97 15.94 8.06
N SER A 36 22.95 15.05 7.09
CA SER A 36 24.07 14.89 6.16
C SER A 36 24.33 16.16 5.34
N PRO A 37 25.60 16.50 5.06
CA PRO A 37 25.94 17.76 4.37
C PRO A 37 25.27 17.95 3.01
N GLY A 38 25.07 16.86 2.26
CA GLY A 38 24.41 16.89 0.96
C GLY A 38 22.91 17.24 1.08
N ILE A 39 22.20 16.56 1.97
CA ILE A 39 20.76 16.80 2.21
C ILE A 39 20.54 18.18 2.79
N ARG A 40 21.33 18.61 3.77
CA ARG A 40 21.23 19.98 4.34
C ARG A 40 21.41 21.07 3.30
N ARG A 41 22.37 20.92 2.37
CA ARG A 41 22.55 21.87 1.26
C ARG A 41 21.35 21.89 0.32
N ALA A 42 20.84 20.70 -0.07
CA ALA A 42 19.68 20.57 -0.94
C ALA A 42 18.42 21.16 -0.28
N THR A 43 18.19 20.86 1.00
CA THR A 43 17.09 21.40 1.80
C THR A 43 17.17 22.91 1.91
N GLY A 44 18.34 23.46 2.25
CA GLY A 44 18.54 24.91 2.35
C GLY A 44 18.33 25.65 1.01
N LEU A 45 18.72 25.04 -0.12
CA LEU A 45 18.41 25.57 -1.44
C LEU A 45 16.91 25.53 -1.74
N PHE A 46 16.26 24.40 -1.44
CA PHE A 46 14.81 24.24 -1.61
C PHE A 46 14.04 25.29 -0.80
N GLU A 47 14.37 25.46 0.48
CA GLU A 47 13.73 26.43 1.38
C GLU A 47 13.94 27.87 0.91
N ARG A 48 15.13 28.18 0.37
CA ARG A 48 15.41 29.52 -0.20
C ARG A 48 14.53 29.83 -1.40
N VAL A 49 14.28 28.82 -2.27
CA VAL A 49 13.47 28.97 -3.49
C VAL A 49 11.98 28.93 -3.18
N PHE A 50 11.53 27.94 -2.44
CA PHE A 50 10.10 27.64 -2.24
C PHE A 50 9.54 28.24 -0.94
N LYS A 51 10.40 28.81 -0.07
CA LYS A 51 10.01 29.38 1.23
C LYS A 51 9.29 28.40 2.17
N THR A 52 9.57 27.12 2.03
CA THR A 52 8.98 26.03 2.84
C THR A 52 9.96 24.85 2.91
N SER A 53 9.90 24.07 4.00
CA SER A 53 10.70 22.85 4.12
C SER A 53 10.18 21.74 3.19
N PRO A 54 11.07 20.93 2.57
CA PRO A 54 10.68 19.70 1.87
C PRO A 54 10.29 18.57 2.81
N PHE A 55 10.62 18.68 4.10
CA PHE A 55 10.30 17.70 5.14
C PHE A 55 9.15 18.14 6.03
N PRO A 56 8.45 17.20 6.71
CA PRO A 56 7.42 17.55 7.67
C PRO A 56 8.01 18.24 8.90
N PRO A 57 7.18 18.90 9.74
CA PRO A 57 7.59 19.36 11.07
C PRO A 57 8.15 18.21 11.92
N ASP A 58 9.07 18.51 12.83
CA ASP A 58 9.75 17.50 13.65
C ASP A 58 8.76 16.68 14.47
N GLU A 59 7.71 17.30 15.02
CA GLU A 59 6.67 16.60 15.78
C GLU A 59 5.95 15.54 14.93
N VAL A 60 5.67 15.84 13.67
CA VAL A 60 5.03 14.89 12.75
C VAL A 60 5.99 13.75 12.39
N ALA A 61 7.27 14.06 12.20
CA ALA A 61 8.30 13.07 11.95
C ALA A 61 8.52 12.14 13.17
N GLU A 62 8.53 12.69 14.38
CA GLU A 62 8.65 11.94 15.64
C GLU A 62 7.45 11.00 15.84
N GLN A 63 6.23 11.49 15.62
CA GLN A 63 5.01 10.70 15.70
C GLN A 63 4.98 9.58 14.65
N PHE A 64 5.47 9.87 13.44
CA PHE A 64 5.65 8.82 12.43
C PHE A 64 6.65 7.76 12.88
N CYS A 65 7.82 8.15 13.40
CA CYS A 65 8.82 7.20 13.90
C CYS A 65 8.27 6.33 15.04
N GLU A 66 7.52 6.92 15.97
CA GLU A 66 6.86 6.18 17.05
C GLU A 66 5.82 5.19 16.51
N SER A 67 5.04 5.58 15.47
CA SER A 67 4.06 4.72 14.83
C SER A 67 4.64 3.45 14.17
N LEU A 68 5.97 3.42 13.95
CA LEU A 68 6.68 2.23 13.46
C LEU A 68 6.76 1.10 14.52
N PHE A 69 6.47 1.39 15.79
CA PHE A 69 6.46 0.40 16.88
C PHE A 69 5.05 -0.06 17.26
N HIS A 70 4.01 0.48 16.63
CA HIS A 70 2.61 0.22 16.98
C HIS A 70 1.89 -0.57 15.90
N GLY A 71 0.95 -1.40 16.34
CA GLY A 71 0.02 -2.17 15.50
C GLY A 71 -1.43 -1.71 15.69
N ASP A 72 -2.35 -2.55 15.26
CA ASP A 72 -3.81 -2.38 15.40
C ASP A 72 -4.29 -3.16 16.63
N THR A 73 -4.29 -2.49 17.78
CA THR A 73 -4.61 -3.14 19.07
C THR A 73 -5.99 -3.75 19.12
N VAL A 74 -6.99 -3.16 18.44
CA VAL A 74 -8.37 -3.64 18.44
C VAL A 74 -8.47 -4.96 17.67
N ALA A 75 -7.97 -4.99 16.44
CA ALA A 75 -7.97 -6.22 15.65
C ALA A 75 -6.97 -7.26 16.20
N GLU A 76 -5.90 -6.85 16.87
CA GLU A 76 -4.98 -7.75 17.58
C GLU A 76 -5.69 -8.51 18.70
N ASN A 77 -6.50 -7.85 19.50
CA ASN A 77 -7.29 -8.50 20.54
C ASN A 77 -8.26 -9.55 19.95
N TYR A 78 -8.92 -9.23 18.84
CA TYR A 78 -9.78 -10.18 18.15
C TYR A 78 -8.99 -11.39 17.61
N VAL A 79 -7.87 -11.13 16.96
CA VAL A 79 -7.02 -12.22 16.39
C VAL A 79 -6.48 -13.11 17.50
N ASP A 80 -5.98 -12.56 18.59
CA ASP A 80 -5.39 -13.33 19.69
C ASP A 80 -6.44 -14.13 20.46
N GLN A 81 -7.63 -13.58 20.68
CA GLN A 81 -8.67 -14.22 21.48
C GLN A 81 -9.54 -15.21 20.71
N VAL A 82 -9.75 -14.98 19.42
CA VAL A 82 -10.72 -15.72 18.59
C VAL A 82 -10.06 -16.37 17.38
N PHE A 83 -9.50 -15.56 16.49
CA PHE A 83 -9.02 -16.02 15.19
C PHE A 83 -7.87 -17.04 15.29
N SER A 84 -6.94 -16.86 16.21
CA SER A 84 -5.79 -17.76 16.38
C SER A 84 -6.15 -19.10 17.00
N LYS A 85 -7.28 -19.21 17.72
CA LYS A 85 -7.74 -20.47 18.35
C LYS A 85 -8.38 -21.41 17.35
N ASP A 86 -9.29 -20.90 16.53
CA ASP A 86 -9.93 -21.62 15.42
C ASP A 86 -10.10 -20.70 14.22
N PRO A 87 -9.08 -20.60 13.34
CA PRO A 87 -9.13 -19.72 12.19
C PRO A 87 -10.27 -20.03 11.21
N LYS A 88 -10.70 -21.29 11.13
CA LYS A 88 -11.77 -21.70 10.22
C LYS A 88 -13.13 -21.23 10.75
N ALA A 89 -13.43 -21.51 12.02
CA ALA A 89 -14.67 -21.06 12.64
C ALA A 89 -14.75 -19.53 12.73
N ALA A 90 -13.64 -18.88 13.14
CA ALA A 90 -13.56 -17.43 13.22
C ALA A 90 -13.80 -16.74 11.86
N ARG A 91 -13.26 -17.32 10.78
CA ARG A 91 -13.48 -16.81 9.41
C ARG A 91 -14.94 -16.97 8.99
N ALA A 92 -15.56 -18.12 9.23
CA ALA A 92 -16.98 -18.33 8.92
C ALA A 92 -17.87 -17.36 9.73
N GLN A 93 -17.54 -17.12 10.99
CA GLN A 93 -18.25 -16.16 11.83
C GLN A 93 -18.06 -14.72 11.34
N LEU A 94 -16.83 -14.34 10.96
CA LEU A 94 -16.52 -13.04 10.38
C LEU A 94 -17.29 -12.79 9.07
N GLU A 95 -17.33 -13.78 8.16
CA GLU A 95 -18.09 -13.71 6.90
C GLU A 95 -19.58 -13.50 7.17
N ARG A 96 -20.16 -14.24 8.11
CA ARG A 96 -21.58 -14.06 8.49
C ARG A 96 -21.83 -12.66 9.05
N ALA A 97 -20.97 -12.17 9.94
CA ALA A 97 -21.09 -10.82 10.49
C ALA A 97 -21.03 -9.73 9.41
N LEU A 98 -20.15 -9.90 8.42
CA LEU A 98 -20.01 -8.96 7.29
C LEU A 98 -21.19 -9.01 6.32
N THR A 99 -21.85 -10.14 6.18
CA THR A 99 -22.97 -10.36 5.23
C THR A 99 -24.31 -10.02 5.87
N ASP A 100 -24.56 -10.57 7.05
CA ASP A 100 -25.87 -10.56 7.70
C ASP A 100 -25.96 -9.53 8.86
N GLY A 101 -24.81 -8.98 9.26
CA GLY A 101 -24.67 -8.09 10.43
C GLY A 101 -24.26 -8.85 11.69
N ILE A 102 -23.48 -8.19 12.54
CA ILE A 102 -22.94 -8.79 13.77
C ILE A 102 -24.03 -9.21 14.76
N ASP A 103 -25.14 -8.49 14.81
CA ASP A 103 -26.27 -8.74 15.72
C ASP A 103 -27.07 -10.02 15.36
N THR A 104 -26.82 -10.60 14.19
CA THR A 104 -27.44 -11.89 13.77
C THR A 104 -26.68 -13.10 14.28
N ILE A 105 -25.56 -12.90 14.97
CA ILE A 105 -24.69 -13.98 15.44
C ILE A 105 -24.92 -14.19 16.94
N ASP A 106 -25.24 -15.42 17.31
CA ASP A 106 -25.31 -15.84 18.70
C ASP A 106 -23.90 -15.91 19.31
N ASP A 107 -23.76 -15.56 20.58
CA ASP A 107 -22.51 -15.66 21.37
C ASP A 107 -21.31 -14.96 20.72
N VAL A 108 -21.51 -13.72 20.21
CA VAL A 108 -20.43 -12.91 19.65
C VAL A 108 -19.37 -12.63 20.72
N PRO A 109 -18.08 -12.97 20.49
CA PRO A 109 -17.00 -12.63 21.40
C PRO A 109 -16.89 -11.11 21.59
N ASP A 110 -16.61 -10.64 22.81
CA ASP A 110 -16.50 -9.20 23.11
C ASP A 110 -15.46 -8.51 22.21
N SER A 111 -14.32 -9.15 21.96
CA SER A 111 -13.29 -8.58 21.06
C SER A 111 -13.75 -8.43 19.61
N MET A 112 -14.65 -9.29 19.14
CA MET A 112 -15.26 -9.16 17.82
C MET A 112 -16.29 -8.03 17.80
N ARG A 113 -17.09 -7.89 18.86
CA ARG A 113 -18.04 -6.77 18.99
C ARG A 113 -17.32 -5.44 18.98
N ILE A 114 -16.26 -5.29 19.79
CA ILE A 114 -15.45 -4.05 19.83
C ILE A 114 -14.84 -3.74 18.45
N LEU A 115 -14.36 -4.77 17.73
CA LEU A 115 -13.80 -4.59 16.37
C LEU A 115 -14.86 -4.06 15.40
N PHE A 116 -16.09 -4.60 15.45
CA PHE A 116 -17.18 -4.17 14.58
C PHE A 116 -17.73 -2.81 15.00
N ASP A 117 -17.84 -2.51 16.29
CA ASP A 117 -18.28 -1.20 16.78
C ASP A 117 -17.35 -0.09 16.28
N GLU A 118 -16.03 -0.30 16.33
CA GLU A 118 -15.07 0.66 15.75
C GLU A 118 -15.21 0.75 14.22
N PHE A 119 -15.29 -0.39 13.54
CA PHE A 119 -15.35 -0.46 12.08
C PHE A 119 -16.62 0.18 11.50
N GLU A 120 -17.74 0.09 12.20
CA GLU A 120 -19.03 0.63 11.76
C GLU A 120 -19.25 2.07 12.19
N THR A 121 -18.52 2.56 13.18
CA THR A 121 -18.57 3.95 13.62
C THR A 121 -18.02 4.89 12.54
N GLU A 122 -18.82 5.87 12.16
CA GLU A 122 -18.39 6.92 11.24
C GLU A 122 -17.61 8.00 12.00
N PRO A 123 -16.35 8.28 11.62
CA PRO A 123 -15.60 9.34 12.30
C PRO A 123 -16.12 10.74 11.92
N ASP A 124 -16.06 11.70 12.85
CA ASP A 124 -16.58 13.07 12.68
C ASP A 124 -15.99 13.82 11.46
N TRP A 125 -14.76 13.49 11.08
CA TRP A 125 -14.08 14.10 9.93
C TRP A 125 -14.50 13.51 8.57
N LEU A 126 -15.34 12.47 8.53
CA LEU A 126 -15.72 11.78 7.30
C LEU A 126 -16.56 12.69 6.38
N ASN A 127 -16.08 12.84 5.15
CA ASN A 127 -16.85 13.44 4.07
C ASN A 127 -17.06 12.40 2.96
N LYS A 128 -18.26 11.82 2.92
CA LYS A 128 -18.61 10.73 1.98
C LYS A 128 -18.47 11.14 0.52
N ASP A 129 -18.79 12.40 0.19
CA ASP A 129 -18.67 12.92 -1.17
C ASP A 129 -17.20 12.98 -1.63
N LEU A 130 -16.30 13.41 -0.74
CA LEU A 130 -14.86 13.40 -1.04
C LEU A 130 -14.30 11.98 -1.16
N VAL A 131 -14.77 11.05 -0.32
CA VAL A 131 -14.40 9.63 -0.43
C VAL A 131 -14.82 9.09 -1.80
N GLU A 132 -16.07 9.33 -2.22
CA GLU A 132 -16.59 8.87 -3.50
C GLU A 132 -15.86 9.51 -4.70
N GLN A 133 -15.56 10.81 -4.62
CA GLN A 133 -14.73 11.49 -5.62
C GLN A 133 -13.34 10.88 -5.72
N GLY A 134 -12.71 10.53 -4.60
CA GLY A 134 -11.41 9.85 -4.57
C GLY A 134 -11.48 8.44 -5.17
N ALA A 135 -12.52 7.68 -4.81
CA ALA A 135 -12.78 6.37 -5.40
C ALA A 135 -13.00 6.46 -6.92
N ALA A 136 -13.73 7.48 -7.40
CA ALA A 136 -13.94 7.73 -8.84
C ALA A 136 -12.61 7.99 -9.59
N VAL A 137 -11.65 8.65 -8.96
CA VAL A 137 -10.30 8.82 -9.55
C VAL A 137 -9.60 7.47 -9.70
N TRP A 138 -9.67 6.60 -8.69
CA TRP A 138 -9.15 5.24 -8.76
C TRP A 138 -9.80 4.42 -9.87
N ARG A 139 -11.14 4.47 -9.99
CA ARG A 139 -11.88 3.78 -11.06
C ARG A 139 -11.41 4.25 -12.42
N ARG A 140 -11.25 5.57 -12.59
CA ARG A 140 -10.82 6.18 -13.86
C ARG A 140 -9.39 5.78 -14.27
N TRP A 141 -8.49 5.62 -13.32
CA TRP A 141 -7.13 5.16 -13.62
C TRP A 141 -7.11 3.74 -14.19
N GLY A 142 -8.11 2.93 -13.85
CA GLY A 142 -8.32 1.60 -14.42
C GLY A 142 -7.09 0.69 -14.28
N THR A 143 -6.83 -0.11 -15.31
CA THR A 143 -5.68 -1.03 -15.34
C THR A 143 -4.32 -0.31 -15.42
N LEU A 144 -4.31 0.96 -15.83
CA LEU A 144 -3.05 1.72 -15.92
C LEU A 144 -2.42 1.88 -14.55
N LEU A 145 -3.24 2.09 -13.51
CA LEU A 145 -2.76 2.13 -12.14
C LEU A 145 -2.02 0.84 -11.76
N PHE A 146 -2.57 -0.34 -12.07
CA PHE A 146 -1.94 -1.61 -11.74
C PHE A 146 -0.60 -1.81 -12.45
N SER A 147 -0.46 -1.29 -13.67
CA SER A 147 0.81 -1.32 -14.39
C SER A 147 1.85 -0.35 -13.80
N VAL A 148 1.42 0.85 -13.38
CA VAL A 148 2.29 1.87 -12.76
C VAL A 148 2.62 1.50 -11.31
N ALA A 149 1.64 0.92 -10.58
CA ALA A 149 1.85 0.45 -9.22
C ALA A 149 3.03 -0.54 -9.14
N GLY A 150 3.21 -1.40 -10.15
CA GLY A 150 4.40 -2.25 -10.25
C GLY A 150 5.68 -1.45 -10.03
N GLY A 151 5.92 -0.39 -10.80
CA GLY A 151 7.13 0.43 -10.67
C GLY A 151 7.25 1.15 -9.32
N ILE A 152 6.17 1.78 -8.85
CA ILE A 152 6.16 2.52 -7.57
C ILE A 152 6.28 1.56 -6.38
N THR A 153 5.55 0.45 -6.38
CA THR A 153 5.58 -0.55 -5.31
C THR A 153 6.94 -1.24 -5.21
N LEU A 154 7.59 -1.50 -6.36
CA LEU A 154 8.92 -2.09 -6.36
C LEU A 154 9.97 -1.17 -5.72
N GLU A 155 9.82 0.15 -5.83
CA GLU A 155 10.66 1.09 -5.06
C GLU A 155 10.47 0.92 -3.56
N MET A 156 9.25 0.65 -3.08
CA MET A 156 8.99 0.40 -1.65
C MET A 156 9.62 -0.91 -1.17
N TYR A 157 9.74 -1.91 -2.04
CA TYR A 157 10.37 -3.20 -1.68
C TYR A 157 11.89 -3.14 -1.55
N THR A 158 12.51 -2.00 -1.80
CA THR A 158 13.89 -1.74 -1.40
C THR A 158 14.03 -1.48 0.11
N GLU A 159 12.92 -1.34 0.83
CA GLU A 159 12.87 -1.19 2.28
C GLU A 159 12.63 -2.56 2.92
N ALA A 160 13.58 -3.03 3.73
CA ALA A 160 13.55 -4.37 4.34
C ALA A 160 12.34 -4.55 5.26
N ALA A 161 11.95 -3.53 6.01
CA ALA A 161 10.78 -3.56 6.89
C ALA A 161 9.46 -3.75 6.13
N VAL A 162 9.41 -3.39 4.84
CA VAL A 162 8.26 -3.61 3.95
C VAL A 162 8.36 -4.96 3.22
N ALA A 163 9.54 -5.30 2.72
CA ALA A 163 9.77 -6.48 1.90
C ALA A 163 9.73 -7.79 2.71
N THR A 164 10.36 -7.80 3.89
CA THR A 164 10.53 -9.02 4.70
C THR A 164 9.20 -9.65 5.11
N PRO A 165 8.18 -8.94 5.64
CA PRO A 165 6.90 -9.53 5.98
C PRO A 165 6.20 -10.18 4.78
N LEU A 166 6.28 -9.55 3.60
CA LEU A 166 5.67 -10.07 2.37
C LEU A 166 6.37 -11.35 1.89
N SER A 167 7.69 -11.38 1.93
CA SER A 167 8.48 -12.53 1.54
C SER A 167 8.27 -13.70 2.51
N LEU A 168 8.36 -13.47 3.83
CA LEU A 168 8.15 -14.49 4.85
C LEU A 168 6.74 -15.08 4.81
N ALA A 169 5.72 -14.27 4.55
CA ALA A 169 4.34 -14.75 4.39
C ALA A 169 4.13 -15.59 3.12
N GLY A 170 5.19 -15.92 2.38
CA GLY A 170 5.12 -16.73 1.15
C GLY A 170 4.44 -16.00 -0.01
N GLY A 171 4.37 -14.65 0.09
CA GLY A 171 3.57 -13.83 -0.78
C GLY A 171 4.14 -13.66 -2.20
N TYR A 172 4.66 -12.52 -2.48
CA TYR A 172 4.98 -11.97 -3.81
C TYR A 172 6.23 -12.55 -4.50
N ALA A 173 6.57 -13.82 -4.27
CA ALA A 173 7.78 -14.42 -4.82
C ALA A 173 7.50 -15.65 -5.66
N GLY A 174 8.30 -15.88 -6.70
CA GLY A 174 8.18 -17.02 -7.60
C GLY A 174 6.79 -17.13 -8.24
N ASP A 175 6.26 -18.36 -8.33
CA ASP A 175 4.96 -18.65 -8.97
C ASP A 175 3.75 -17.99 -8.29
N ASN A 176 3.88 -17.55 -7.05
CA ASN A 176 2.82 -16.88 -6.29
C ASN A 176 2.78 -15.36 -6.52
N ALA A 177 3.81 -14.76 -7.11
CA ALA A 177 3.93 -13.30 -7.26
C ALA A 177 2.72 -12.71 -7.99
N LEU A 178 2.33 -13.29 -9.13
CA LEU A 178 1.18 -12.80 -9.90
C LEU A 178 -0.13 -12.95 -9.12
N ARG A 179 -0.35 -14.09 -8.47
CA ARG A 179 -1.57 -14.33 -7.69
C ARG A 179 -1.74 -13.29 -6.59
N ARG A 180 -0.68 -13.05 -5.81
CA ARG A 180 -0.71 -12.08 -4.70
C ARG A 180 -0.84 -10.65 -5.19
N PHE A 181 -0.21 -10.30 -6.29
CA PHE A 181 -0.44 -9.02 -6.93
C PHE A 181 -1.91 -8.84 -7.36
N LEU A 182 -2.52 -9.87 -7.93
CA LEU A 182 -3.92 -9.84 -8.32
C LEU A 182 -4.88 -9.76 -7.13
N GLU A 183 -4.57 -10.41 -6.00
CA GLU A 183 -5.32 -10.24 -4.75
C GLU A 183 -5.29 -8.77 -4.28
N THR A 184 -4.14 -8.11 -4.36
CA THR A 184 -4.03 -6.68 -4.09
C THR A 184 -4.85 -5.84 -5.11
N CYS A 185 -4.84 -6.21 -6.39
CA CYS A 185 -5.70 -5.55 -7.38
C CYS A 185 -7.19 -5.72 -7.05
N LYS A 186 -7.61 -6.91 -6.59
CA LYS A 186 -9.00 -7.17 -6.16
C LYS A 186 -9.40 -6.28 -5.00
N PHE A 187 -8.56 -6.18 -3.97
CA PHE A 187 -8.78 -5.25 -2.86
C PHE A 187 -9.07 -3.83 -3.36
N TRP A 188 -8.24 -3.31 -4.26
CA TRP A 188 -8.42 -1.96 -4.80
C TRP A 188 -9.63 -1.84 -5.73
N ILE A 189 -10.01 -2.89 -6.44
CA ILE A 189 -11.24 -2.93 -7.25
C ILE A 189 -12.44 -2.83 -6.32
N ASP A 190 -12.55 -3.72 -5.33
CA ASP A 190 -13.70 -3.80 -4.44
C ASP A 190 -13.90 -2.52 -3.64
N THR A 191 -12.83 -2.01 -3.05
CA THR A 191 -12.89 -0.84 -2.17
C THR A 191 -13.13 0.46 -2.92
N SER A 192 -12.88 0.52 -4.22
CA SER A 192 -13.15 1.69 -5.06
C SER A 192 -14.44 1.60 -5.89
N GLU A 193 -15.25 0.53 -5.77
CA GLU A 193 -16.58 0.49 -6.41
C GLU A 193 -17.51 1.59 -5.85
N PRO A 194 -18.50 2.07 -6.65
CA PRO A 194 -19.40 3.13 -6.20
C PRO A 194 -20.08 2.83 -4.86
N GLY A 195 -19.85 3.69 -3.87
CA GLY A 195 -20.41 3.54 -2.53
C GLY A 195 -19.84 2.38 -1.71
N ALA A 196 -18.78 1.73 -2.15
CA ALA A 196 -18.25 0.51 -1.55
C ALA A 196 -17.81 0.67 -0.08
N LEU A 197 -17.32 1.86 0.30
CA LEU A 197 -16.85 2.09 1.68
C LEU A 197 -17.95 2.60 2.62
N HIS A 198 -19.11 3.01 2.10
CA HIS A 198 -20.18 3.61 2.89
C HIS A 198 -21.35 2.66 3.18
N ARG A 199 -21.55 1.66 2.32
CA ARG A 199 -22.67 0.72 2.47
C ARG A 199 -22.26 -0.43 3.37
N ILE A 200 -22.96 -0.57 4.49
CA ILE A 200 -22.86 -1.77 5.33
C ILE A 200 -23.22 -2.99 4.47
N GLY A 201 -22.49 -4.09 4.63
CA GLY A 201 -22.68 -5.31 3.82
C GLY A 201 -22.11 -5.22 2.39
N SER A 202 -21.44 -4.13 2.01
CA SER A 202 -20.77 -4.06 0.69
C SER A 202 -19.51 -4.92 0.64
N GLU A 203 -19.20 -5.45 -0.54
CA GLU A 203 -17.97 -6.22 -0.78
C GLU A 203 -16.71 -5.40 -0.44
N GLY A 204 -16.70 -4.09 -0.71
CA GLY A 204 -15.55 -3.23 -0.39
C GLY A 204 -15.27 -3.13 1.10
N ARG A 205 -16.30 -2.98 1.95
CA ARG A 205 -16.14 -3.01 3.41
C ARG A 205 -15.74 -4.40 3.89
N ALA A 206 -16.36 -5.45 3.36
CA ALA A 206 -16.03 -6.83 3.71
C ALA A 206 -14.56 -7.13 3.38
N THR A 207 -14.08 -6.75 2.20
CA THR A 207 -12.68 -6.91 1.79
C THR A 207 -11.74 -6.10 2.70
N ALA A 208 -12.10 -4.86 3.09
CA ALA A 208 -11.30 -4.06 4.01
C ALA A 208 -11.14 -4.75 5.38
N MET A 209 -12.21 -5.26 5.98
CA MET A 209 -12.15 -5.99 7.26
C MET A 209 -11.32 -7.28 7.13
N LYS A 210 -11.52 -8.07 6.08
CA LYS A 210 -10.72 -9.30 5.84
C LYS A 210 -9.23 -8.98 5.75
N VAL A 211 -8.86 -7.91 5.05
CA VAL A 211 -7.47 -7.47 4.92
C VAL A 211 -6.94 -6.94 6.26
N ARG A 212 -7.74 -6.20 7.04
CA ARG A 212 -7.38 -5.76 8.39
C ARG A 212 -7.01 -6.94 9.29
N VAL A 213 -7.87 -7.95 9.37
CA VAL A 213 -7.63 -9.17 10.16
C VAL A 213 -6.43 -9.96 9.63
N MET A 214 -6.30 -10.08 8.31
CA MET A 214 -5.14 -10.73 7.67
C MET A 214 -3.82 -10.02 8.02
N HIS A 215 -3.77 -8.69 7.99
CA HIS A 215 -2.57 -7.94 8.36
C HIS A 215 -2.13 -8.25 9.79
N VAL A 216 -3.07 -8.33 10.74
CA VAL A 216 -2.77 -8.70 12.13
C VAL A 216 -2.27 -10.13 12.22
N ALA A 217 -2.95 -11.09 11.59
CA ALA A 217 -2.54 -12.49 11.63
C ALA A 217 -1.14 -12.72 11.04
N VAL A 218 -0.80 -12.02 9.95
CA VAL A 218 0.56 -12.04 9.38
C VAL A 218 1.55 -11.36 10.31
N ARG A 219 1.21 -10.19 10.87
CA ARG A 219 2.04 -9.45 11.83
C ARG A 219 2.46 -10.33 13.00
N ARG A 220 1.51 -11.03 13.63
CA ARG A 220 1.78 -11.93 14.76
C ARG A 220 2.77 -13.04 14.40
N LYS A 221 2.65 -13.60 13.19
CA LYS A 221 3.57 -14.64 12.72
C LYS A 221 4.97 -14.09 12.44
N VAL A 222 5.04 -12.93 11.79
CA VAL A 222 6.33 -12.29 11.43
C VAL A 222 7.07 -11.79 12.66
N ASP A 223 6.36 -11.22 13.63
CA ASP A 223 6.98 -10.68 14.87
C ASP A 223 7.72 -11.76 15.67
N GLY A 224 7.29 -13.02 15.60
CA GLY A 224 7.98 -14.17 16.20
C GLY A 224 9.01 -14.85 15.30
N HIS A 225 9.24 -14.38 14.09
CA HIS A 225 10.12 -15.05 13.13
C HIS A 225 11.60 -14.67 13.36
N PRO A 226 12.56 -15.65 13.33
CA PRO A 226 13.98 -15.38 13.59
C PRO A 226 14.63 -14.35 12.65
N GLU A 227 14.12 -14.19 11.45
CA GLU A 227 14.60 -13.21 10.46
C GLU A 227 13.99 -11.81 10.65
N TRP A 228 13.08 -11.62 11.61
CA TRP A 228 12.54 -10.30 11.91
C TRP A 228 13.33 -9.60 12.99
N ASP A 229 13.97 -8.51 12.64
CA ASP A 229 14.73 -7.68 13.57
C ASP A 229 13.87 -6.49 14.02
N ARG A 230 13.29 -6.62 15.22
CA ARG A 230 12.37 -5.62 15.78
C ARG A 230 13.07 -4.30 16.16
N GLU A 231 14.34 -4.35 16.55
CA GLU A 231 15.12 -3.16 16.84
C GLU A 231 15.42 -2.38 15.56
N LYS A 232 15.73 -3.09 14.50
CA LYS A 232 16.09 -2.51 13.20
C LYS A 232 14.87 -2.01 12.42
N TRP A 233 13.74 -2.73 12.47
CA TRP A 233 12.59 -2.49 11.59
C TRP A 233 11.31 -2.07 12.31
N GLY A 234 11.29 -2.10 13.63
CA GLY A 234 10.09 -1.84 14.41
C GLY A 234 9.10 -3.02 14.41
N TYR A 235 7.82 -2.71 14.55
CA TYR A 235 6.77 -3.71 14.57
C TYR A 235 6.36 -4.10 13.14
N PRO A 236 6.20 -5.40 12.82
CA PRO A 236 5.85 -5.82 11.46
C PRO A 236 4.51 -5.24 11.03
N ILE A 237 4.40 -4.80 9.79
CA ILE A 237 3.16 -4.19 9.26
C ILE A 237 2.65 -3.10 10.22
N SER A 238 3.57 -2.25 10.70
CA SER A 238 3.27 -1.20 11.68
C SER A 238 2.29 -0.15 11.14
N GLN A 239 1.74 0.65 12.06
CA GLN A 239 0.87 1.78 11.72
C GLN A 239 1.53 2.73 10.71
N GLY A 240 2.82 3.06 10.91
CA GLY A 240 3.55 3.92 9.99
C GLY A 240 3.71 3.34 8.59
N TYR A 241 4.09 2.07 8.45
CA TYR A 241 4.23 1.44 7.12
C TYR A 241 2.88 1.23 6.42
N GLN A 242 1.80 0.97 7.15
CA GLN A 242 0.46 0.93 6.57
C GLN A 242 0.04 2.33 6.07
N MET A 243 0.26 3.38 6.84
CA MET A 243 0.00 4.76 6.42
C MET A 243 0.77 5.11 5.14
N LEU A 244 2.04 4.69 5.01
CA LEU A 244 2.83 4.88 3.78
C LEU A 244 2.25 4.17 2.57
N THR A 245 1.72 2.96 2.75
CA THR A 245 1.05 2.22 1.68
C THR A 245 -0.16 2.99 1.15
N LEU A 246 -0.96 3.59 2.04
CA LEU A 246 -2.09 4.43 1.66
C LEU A 246 -1.64 5.72 0.94
N LEU A 247 -0.58 6.36 1.41
CA LEU A 247 0.03 7.51 0.72
C LEU A 247 0.56 7.12 -0.67
N GLY A 248 1.13 5.92 -0.80
CA GLY A 248 1.52 5.33 -2.08
C GLY A 248 0.35 5.14 -3.06
N GLY A 249 -0.88 5.10 -2.55
CA GLY A 249 -2.13 5.06 -3.32
C GLY A 249 -2.75 6.43 -3.66
N SER A 250 -2.10 7.55 -3.33
CA SER A 250 -2.70 8.90 -3.43
C SER A 250 -1.89 9.87 -4.30
N THR A 251 -1.12 10.74 -3.69
CA THR A 251 -0.40 11.83 -4.36
C THR A 251 0.67 11.33 -5.34
N VAL A 252 1.45 10.32 -4.93
CA VAL A 252 2.55 9.81 -5.76
C VAL A 252 2.05 9.26 -7.09
N PRO A 253 1.12 8.29 -7.14
CA PRO A 253 0.60 7.80 -8.41
C PRO A 253 -0.17 8.88 -9.18
N ALA A 254 -0.88 9.80 -8.51
CA ALA A 254 -1.58 10.89 -9.18
C ALA A 254 -0.63 11.81 -9.98
N LEU A 255 0.56 12.08 -9.44
CA LEU A 255 1.59 12.86 -10.13
C LEU A 255 2.33 12.03 -11.17
N ALA A 256 2.67 10.78 -10.84
CA ALA A 256 3.37 9.88 -11.75
C ALA A 256 2.56 9.59 -13.02
N LEU A 257 1.26 9.36 -12.88
CA LEU A 257 0.35 9.09 -14.01
C LEU A 257 0.22 10.26 -14.99
N ARG A 258 0.55 11.49 -14.57
CA ARG A 258 0.65 12.64 -15.51
C ARG A 258 1.71 12.43 -16.58
N LEU A 259 2.81 11.72 -16.24
CA LEU A 259 3.87 11.40 -17.20
C LEU A 259 3.42 10.46 -18.32
N VAL A 260 2.30 9.79 -18.14
CA VAL A 260 1.69 8.90 -19.15
C VAL A 260 0.35 9.40 -19.67
N GLY A 261 0.02 10.67 -19.43
CA GLY A 261 -1.12 11.37 -20.02
C GLY A 261 -2.37 11.45 -19.16
N LEU A 262 -2.44 10.80 -18.00
CA LEU A 262 -3.56 10.94 -17.05
C LEU A 262 -3.40 12.20 -16.21
N GLN A 263 -4.26 13.19 -16.44
CA GLN A 263 -4.16 14.51 -15.84
C GLN A 263 -5.03 14.64 -14.57
N THR A 264 -4.54 14.17 -13.43
CA THR A 264 -5.23 14.31 -12.13
C THR A 264 -5.09 15.74 -11.59
N THR A 265 -6.21 16.40 -11.27
CA THR A 265 -6.23 17.76 -10.74
C THR A 265 -5.85 17.82 -9.25
N ALA A 266 -5.53 19.01 -8.74
CA ALA A 266 -5.29 19.20 -7.31
C ALA A 266 -6.53 18.88 -6.44
N ALA A 267 -7.74 19.15 -6.94
CA ALA A 267 -8.98 18.79 -6.26
C ALA A 267 -9.15 17.26 -6.19
N GLU A 268 -8.90 16.56 -7.30
CA GLU A 268 -8.93 15.11 -7.35
C GLU A 268 -7.86 14.48 -6.43
N ILE A 269 -6.66 15.05 -6.32
CA ILE A 269 -5.64 14.56 -5.39
C ILE A 269 -6.09 14.74 -3.93
N ARG A 270 -6.74 15.86 -3.57
CA ARG A 270 -7.30 16.04 -2.23
C ARG A 270 -8.41 15.02 -1.93
N ALA A 271 -9.27 14.73 -2.91
CA ALA A 271 -10.28 13.68 -2.77
C ALA A 271 -9.64 12.30 -2.60
N LEU A 272 -8.56 11.99 -3.34
CA LEU A 272 -7.77 10.77 -3.16
C LEU A 272 -7.19 10.65 -1.75
N LEU A 273 -6.61 11.72 -1.21
CA LEU A 273 -6.09 11.73 0.16
C LEU A 273 -7.20 11.42 1.17
N HIS A 274 -8.39 11.99 0.97
CA HIS A 274 -9.54 11.73 1.84
C HIS A 274 -10.06 10.28 1.73
N PHE A 275 -10.13 9.75 0.50
CA PHE A 275 -10.45 8.35 0.23
C PHE A 275 -9.46 7.40 0.92
N GLN A 276 -8.16 7.66 0.79
CA GLN A 276 -7.12 6.84 1.42
C GLN A 276 -7.12 6.97 2.95
N LYS A 277 -7.42 8.16 3.48
CA LYS A 277 -7.59 8.36 4.92
C LYS A 277 -8.72 7.51 5.48
N TYR A 278 -9.89 7.50 4.81
CA TYR A 278 -11.02 6.68 5.23
C TYR A 278 -10.77 5.19 5.06
N MET A 279 -10.10 4.80 3.97
CA MET A 279 -9.61 3.44 3.79
C MET A 279 -8.70 3.00 4.94
N GLY A 280 -7.76 3.86 5.34
CA GLY A 280 -6.88 3.61 6.48
C GLY A 280 -7.64 3.40 7.77
N TYR A 281 -8.64 4.24 8.05
CA TYR A 281 -9.51 4.08 9.21
C TYR A 281 -10.18 2.69 9.23
N LEU A 282 -10.76 2.25 8.11
CA LEU A 282 -11.36 0.92 8.00
C LEU A 282 -10.35 -0.23 8.13
N LEU A 283 -9.09 0.00 7.77
CA LEU A 283 -7.99 -0.95 7.95
C LEU A 283 -7.36 -0.92 9.34
N GLY A 284 -7.90 -0.14 10.28
CA GLY A 284 -7.35 0.00 11.63
C GLY A 284 -6.03 0.77 11.69
N VAL A 285 -5.78 1.63 10.71
CA VAL A 285 -4.62 2.54 10.72
C VAL A 285 -4.98 3.80 11.50
N ASP A 286 -4.09 4.22 12.40
CA ASP A 286 -4.20 5.54 13.03
C ASP A 286 -4.01 6.63 11.97
N VAL A 287 -5.10 7.27 11.61
CA VAL A 287 -5.14 8.32 10.59
C VAL A 287 -5.12 9.74 11.14
N THR A 288 -4.81 9.90 12.44
CA THR A 288 -4.77 11.21 13.10
C THR A 288 -3.81 12.16 12.38
N ASN A 289 -2.63 11.67 12.02
CA ASN A 289 -1.60 12.42 11.32
C ASN A 289 -1.55 12.13 9.81
N PHE A 290 -2.61 11.54 9.25
CA PHE A 290 -2.65 11.30 7.81
C PHE A 290 -2.68 12.62 7.04
N PRO A 291 -1.79 12.84 6.05
CA PRO A 291 -1.74 14.08 5.29
C PRO A 291 -3.06 14.39 4.58
N THR A 292 -3.56 15.59 4.76
CA THR A 292 -4.78 16.07 4.10
C THR A 292 -4.49 17.04 2.94
N THR A 293 -3.24 17.51 2.83
CA THR A 293 -2.80 18.37 1.72
C THR A 293 -1.78 17.68 0.84
N ILE A 294 -1.70 18.11 -0.40
CA ILE A 294 -0.69 17.63 -1.36
C ILE A 294 0.73 17.92 -0.82
N ALA A 295 0.93 19.09 -0.23
CA ALA A 295 2.23 19.50 0.30
C ALA A 295 2.68 18.59 1.44
N ASP A 296 1.81 18.29 2.40
CA ASP A 296 2.14 17.42 3.53
C ASP A 296 2.36 15.98 3.09
N SER A 297 1.56 15.49 2.13
CA SER A 297 1.78 14.17 1.52
C SER A 297 3.15 14.07 0.83
N LEU A 298 3.58 15.12 0.12
CA LEU A 298 4.90 15.17 -0.50
C LEU A 298 6.02 15.26 0.52
N ARG A 299 5.84 16.03 1.61
CA ARG A 299 6.81 16.11 2.72
C ARG A 299 7.01 14.74 3.40
N MET A 300 5.91 14.04 3.70
CA MET A 300 5.98 12.68 4.24
C MET A 300 6.69 11.72 3.27
N THR A 301 6.38 11.80 1.99
CA THR A 301 7.04 10.99 0.96
C THR A 301 8.54 11.31 0.88
N ALA A 302 8.93 12.58 0.96
CA ALA A 302 10.32 13.01 0.96
C ALA A 302 11.07 12.50 2.20
N MET A 303 10.46 12.61 3.39
CA MET A 303 11.01 12.07 4.64
C MET A 303 11.33 10.59 4.51
N VAL A 304 10.34 9.80 4.14
CA VAL A 304 10.50 8.33 4.02
C VAL A 304 11.48 7.95 2.91
N SER A 305 11.43 8.64 1.77
CA SER A 305 12.38 8.38 0.68
C SER A 305 13.83 8.68 1.08
N SER A 306 14.05 9.69 1.92
CA SER A 306 15.39 10.01 2.43
C SER A 306 15.89 9.02 3.48
N ALA A 307 14.98 8.34 4.18
CA ALA A 307 15.29 7.38 5.24
C ALA A 307 15.57 5.96 4.72
N ARG A 308 15.22 5.66 3.46
CA ARG A 308 15.33 4.30 2.92
C ARG A 308 16.77 3.84 2.76
N ASN A 309 17.01 2.60 3.12
CA ASN A 309 18.32 1.98 2.96
C ASN A 309 18.59 1.48 1.52
N TYR A 310 17.60 1.45 0.64
CA TYR A 310 17.68 0.96 -0.74
C TYR A 310 18.27 -0.45 -0.90
N ASP A 311 18.29 -1.24 0.16
CA ASP A 311 18.78 -2.61 0.17
C ASP A 311 17.96 -3.45 1.16
N ALA A 312 16.96 -4.12 0.64
CA ALA A 312 16.14 -5.06 1.40
C ALA A 312 16.69 -6.51 1.34
N GLY A 313 17.95 -6.68 0.94
CA GLY A 313 18.60 -7.97 0.88
C GLY A 313 17.91 -8.97 -0.05
N VAL A 314 17.94 -10.26 0.34
CA VAL A 314 17.36 -11.35 -0.46
C VAL A 314 15.84 -11.21 -0.61
N HIS A 315 15.14 -10.74 0.43
CA HIS A 315 13.69 -10.57 0.41
C HIS A 315 13.24 -9.53 -0.61
N GLY A 316 13.85 -8.34 -0.61
CA GLY A 316 13.55 -7.31 -1.57
C GLY A 316 13.91 -7.70 -3.00
N LYS A 317 15.06 -8.36 -3.17
CA LYS A 317 15.48 -8.87 -4.49
C LYS A 317 14.44 -9.83 -5.06
N GLU A 318 14.03 -10.82 -4.29
CA GLU A 318 13.04 -11.81 -4.71
C GLU A 318 11.72 -11.17 -5.13
N LEU A 319 11.20 -10.21 -4.35
CA LEU A 319 9.96 -9.51 -4.66
C LEU A 319 10.07 -8.65 -5.93
N ILE A 320 11.15 -7.89 -6.05
CA ILE A 320 11.38 -6.97 -7.17
C ILE A 320 11.55 -7.72 -8.50
N GLU A 321 12.32 -8.79 -8.51
CA GLU A 321 12.59 -9.55 -9.73
C GLU A 321 11.44 -10.46 -10.13
N SER A 322 10.69 -11.02 -9.16
CA SER A 322 9.56 -11.92 -9.45
C SER A 322 8.37 -11.18 -10.07
N PHE A 323 8.16 -9.90 -9.77
CA PHE A 323 7.00 -9.18 -10.28
C PHE A 323 6.96 -9.10 -11.81
N PRO A 324 7.95 -8.53 -12.50
CA PRO A 324 7.95 -8.51 -13.97
C PRO A 324 8.04 -9.91 -14.58
N ALA A 325 8.79 -10.83 -13.97
CA ALA A 325 8.90 -12.21 -14.42
C ALA A 325 7.56 -12.97 -14.37
N SER A 326 6.67 -12.62 -13.45
CA SER A 326 5.34 -13.25 -13.32
C SER A 326 4.43 -13.04 -14.55
N PHE A 327 4.72 -12.07 -15.39
CA PHE A 327 3.99 -11.80 -16.63
C PHE A 327 4.65 -12.44 -17.87
N GLU A 328 5.75 -13.17 -17.72
CA GLU A 328 6.39 -13.86 -18.85
C GLU A 328 5.47 -14.93 -19.45
N PRO A 329 5.59 -15.17 -20.78
CA PRO A 329 4.89 -16.26 -21.42
C PRO A 329 5.25 -17.61 -20.80
N LYS A 330 4.25 -18.36 -20.36
CA LYS A 330 4.49 -19.68 -19.77
C LYS A 330 4.96 -20.72 -20.81
N PRO A 331 5.75 -21.71 -20.38
CA PRO A 331 6.07 -22.85 -21.23
C PRO A 331 4.80 -23.50 -21.79
N GLY A 332 4.74 -23.67 -23.12
CA GLY A 332 3.58 -24.27 -23.80
C GLY A 332 2.53 -23.26 -24.31
N GLU A 333 2.54 -22.01 -23.90
CA GLU A 333 1.68 -21.00 -24.50
C GLU A 333 2.01 -20.73 -25.96
N ARG A 334 0.99 -20.70 -26.84
CA ARG A 334 1.12 -20.51 -28.30
C ARG A 334 0.07 -19.50 -28.80
N GLY A 335 0.25 -19.02 -30.02
CA GLY A 335 -0.71 -18.15 -30.69
C GLY A 335 -1.02 -16.86 -29.92
N MET A 336 -2.29 -16.51 -29.86
CA MET A 336 -2.76 -15.26 -29.20
C MET A 336 -2.48 -15.21 -27.70
N ALA A 337 -2.51 -16.34 -26.99
CA ALA A 337 -2.17 -16.40 -25.56
C ALA A 337 -0.74 -15.95 -25.32
N ARG A 338 0.21 -16.50 -26.07
CA ARG A 338 1.64 -16.11 -25.99
C ARG A 338 1.85 -14.63 -26.38
N LEU A 339 1.14 -14.16 -27.40
CA LEU A 339 1.25 -12.74 -27.81
C LEU A 339 0.75 -11.81 -26.71
N ARG A 340 -0.36 -12.14 -26.07
CA ARG A 340 -0.93 -11.38 -24.96
C ARG A 340 0.01 -11.38 -23.74
N ALA A 341 0.59 -12.53 -23.38
CA ALA A 341 1.57 -12.62 -22.29
C ALA A 341 2.82 -11.77 -22.59
N ARG A 342 3.39 -11.86 -23.81
CA ARG A 342 4.52 -11.00 -24.22
C ARG A 342 4.19 -9.51 -24.15
N TYR A 343 2.97 -9.14 -24.56
CA TYR A 343 2.51 -7.76 -24.46
C TYR A 343 2.42 -7.31 -22.99
N ASN A 344 1.78 -8.09 -22.13
CA ASN A 344 1.67 -7.78 -20.70
C ASN A 344 3.04 -7.66 -20.04
N HIS A 345 3.91 -8.64 -20.23
CA HIS A 345 5.28 -8.61 -19.72
C HIS A 345 6.03 -7.35 -20.18
N GLY A 346 5.97 -7.04 -21.47
CA GLY A 346 6.65 -5.87 -22.01
C GLY A 346 6.09 -4.54 -21.49
N ILE A 347 4.76 -4.42 -21.36
CA ILE A 347 4.13 -3.22 -20.80
C ILE A 347 4.52 -3.03 -19.35
N HIS A 348 4.50 -4.07 -18.52
CA HIS A 348 4.94 -3.97 -17.12
C HIS A 348 6.44 -3.63 -17.03
N ALA A 349 7.28 -4.24 -17.86
CA ALA A 349 8.70 -3.87 -17.95
C ALA A 349 8.90 -2.39 -18.33
N GLY A 350 8.11 -1.88 -19.28
CA GLY A 350 8.15 -0.49 -19.71
C GLY A 350 7.75 0.48 -18.59
N TYR A 351 6.65 0.22 -17.89
CA TYR A 351 6.23 1.05 -16.76
C TYR A 351 7.21 0.97 -15.59
N THR A 352 7.70 -0.21 -15.26
CA THR A 352 8.75 -0.36 -14.23
C THR A 352 9.97 0.48 -14.57
N ALA A 353 10.41 0.48 -15.83
CA ALA A 353 11.56 1.27 -16.25
C ALA A 353 11.33 2.80 -16.21
N ILE A 354 10.08 3.25 -16.35
CA ILE A 354 9.73 4.69 -16.26
C ILE A 354 9.65 5.14 -14.80
N PHE A 355 9.07 4.33 -13.90
CA PHE A 355 8.71 4.75 -12.56
C PHE A 355 9.65 4.25 -11.46
N MET A 356 10.44 3.22 -11.72
CA MET A 356 11.51 2.78 -10.81
C MET A 356 12.77 3.61 -11.05
N SER A 357 13.42 4.05 -9.96
CA SER A 357 14.62 4.86 -10.10
C SER A 357 15.73 4.14 -10.85
N PRO A 358 16.54 4.83 -11.66
CA PRO A 358 17.68 4.20 -12.35
C PRO A 358 18.66 3.55 -11.39
N LEU A 359 18.86 4.14 -10.20
CA LEU A 359 19.72 3.61 -9.15
C LEU A 359 19.22 2.26 -8.64
N THR A 360 17.94 2.19 -8.30
CA THR A 360 17.30 0.94 -7.83
C THR A 360 17.36 -0.11 -8.95
N ARG A 361 16.93 0.27 -10.15
CA ARG A 361 16.90 -0.66 -11.30
C ARG A 361 18.26 -1.24 -11.65
N SER A 362 19.36 -0.53 -11.42
CA SER A 362 20.71 -1.04 -11.70
C SER A 362 21.17 -2.15 -10.72
N LYS A 363 20.49 -2.33 -9.60
CA LYS A 363 20.82 -3.32 -8.57
C LYS A 363 20.13 -4.68 -8.75
N TYR A 364 19.12 -4.75 -9.63
CA TYR A 364 18.27 -5.92 -9.81
C TYR A 364 18.24 -6.37 -11.26
N ASP A 365 17.95 -7.66 -11.47
CA ASP A 365 17.79 -8.23 -12.82
C ASP A 365 16.41 -7.86 -13.37
N MET A 366 16.38 -6.77 -14.14
CA MET A 366 15.14 -6.22 -14.67
C MET A 366 15.03 -6.48 -16.18
N PRO A 367 13.83 -6.81 -16.68
CA PRO A 367 13.63 -7.09 -18.10
C PRO A 367 13.91 -5.87 -18.96
N ARG A 368 14.29 -6.12 -20.22
CA ARG A 368 14.51 -5.08 -21.22
C ARG A 368 13.23 -4.31 -21.50
N ALA A 369 13.23 -3.01 -21.22
CA ALA A 369 12.07 -2.15 -21.34
C ALA A 369 11.88 -1.54 -22.74
N PHE A 370 12.94 -1.40 -23.52
CA PHE A 370 12.85 -0.97 -24.92
C PHE A 370 12.43 -2.16 -25.81
N PRO A 371 11.45 -2.04 -26.72
CA PRO A 371 10.78 -0.83 -27.21
C PRO A 371 9.47 -0.42 -26.46
N TRP A 372 9.17 -1.03 -25.35
CA TRP A 372 7.89 -0.83 -24.64
C TRP A 372 7.71 0.59 -24.10
N ILE A 373 8.81 1.22 -23.66
CA ILE A 373 8.79 2.65 -23.27
C ILE A 373 8.29 3.52 -24.44
N VAL A 374 8.72 3.24 -25.66
CA VAL A 374 8.28 3.98 -26.86
C VAL A 374 6.79 3.78 -27.08
N LEU A 375 6.29 2.55 -26.95
CA LEU A 375 4.85 2.28 -27.07
C LEU A 375 4.02 3.00 -26.00
N ILE A 376 4.53 3.09 -24.78
CA ILE A 376 3.89 3.86 -23.70
C ILE A 376 3.90 5.35 -24.03
N ALA A 377 5.02 5.90 -24.51
CA ALA A 377 5.12 7.29 -24.91
C ALA A 377 4.17 7.65 -26.06
N LEU A 378 4.00 6.76 -27.02
CA LEU A 378 3.06 6.95 -28.14
C LEU A 378 1.58 7.02 -27.69
N ARG A 379 1.23 6.51 -26.52
CA ARG A 379 -0.10 6.60 -25.94
C ARG A 379 -0.39 7.94 -25.26
N PHE A 380 0.67 8.67 -24.86
CA PHE A 380 0.54 9.93 -24.12
C PHE A 380 -0.41 10.93 -24.77
N PRO A 381 -0.29 11.28 -26.07
CA PRO A 381 -1.21 12.24 -26.71
C PRO A 381 -2.66 11.77 -26.66
N PHE A 382 -2.90 10.48 -26.93
CA PHE A 382 -4.23 9.90 -26.88
C PHE A 382 -4.84 9.97 -25.49
N MET A 383 -4.09 9.56 -24.45
CA MET A 383 -4.54 9.63 -23.07
C MET A 383 -4.82 11.06 -22.62
N THR A 384 -3.98 12.00 -23.05
CA THR A 384 -4.18 13.43 -22.78
C THR A 384 -5.46 13.96 -23.46
N LEU A 385 -5.75 13.57 -24.71
CA LEU A 385 -6.98 13.94 -25.40
C LEU A 385 -8.23 13.37 -24.70
N VAL A 386 -8.18 12.12 -24.24
CA VAL A 386 -9.27 11.52 -23.45
C VAL A 386 -9.51 12.32 -22.15
N GLU A 387 -8.44 12.70 -21.45
CA GLU A 387 -8.54 13.52 -20.24
C GLU A 387 -9.07 14.93 -20.48
N LEU A 388 -8.69 15.56 -21.59
CA LEU A 388 -9.26 16.84 -22.01
C LEU A 388 -10.75 16.69 -22.37
N GLY A 389 -11.12 15.67 -23.15
CA GLY A 389 -12.51 15.35 -23.46
C GLY A 389 -13.35 15.17 -22.21
N ARG A 390 -12.86 14.41 -21.23
CA ARG A 390 -13.51 14.18 -19.92
C ARG A 390 -13.78 15.50 -19.17
N ARG A 391 -12.85 16.46 -19.27
CA ARG A 391 -12.97 17.73 -18.53
C ARG A 391 -13.89 18.74 -19.20
N PHE A 392 -13.89 18.78 -20.51
CA PHE A 392 -14.50 19.88 -21.24
C PHE A 392 -15.73 19.47 -22.04
N ILE A 393 -15.98 18.17 -22.26
CA ILE A 393 -17.14 17.69 -23.01
C ILE A 393 -18.14 17.06 -22.04
N PRO A 394 -19.34 17.63 -21.89
CA PRO A 394 -20.38 17.05 -21.05
C PRO A 394 -20.69 15.60 -21.40
N GLY A 395 -20.87 14.74 -20.40
CA GLY A 395 -21.21 13.33 -20.59
C GLY A 395 -20.02 12.40 -20.87
N VAL A 396 -18.81 12.91 -21.17
CA VAL A 396 -17.64 12.07 -21.45
C VAL A 396 -17.07 11.48 -20.15
N ALA A 397 -17.08 12.22 -19.03
CA ALA A 397 -16.53 11.74 -17.78
C ALA A 397 -17.12 10.39 -17.30
N PRO A 398 -18.45 10.20 -17.21
CA PRO A 398 -19.02 8.92 -16.80
C PRO A 398 -18.76 7.80 -17.82
N LEU A 399 -18.62 8.10 -19.11
CA LEU A 399 -18.27 7.11 -20.13
C LEU A 399 -16.83 6.59 -19.93
N VAL A 400 -15.89 7.50 -19.69
CA VAL A 400 -14.48 7.15 -19.42
C VAL A 400 -14.39 6.31 -18.15
N GLU A 401 -15.08 6.69 -17.09
CA GLU A 401 -15.11 5.94 -15.82
C GLU A 401 -15.71 4.54 -16.03
N LYS A 402 -16.88 4.44 -16.66
CA LYS A 402 -17.52 3.15 -16.96
C LYS A 402 -16.63 2.23 -17.79
N TYR A 403 -15.98 2.79 -18.83
CA TYR A 403 -15.02 2.02 -19.63
C TYR A 403 -13.85 1.51 -18.78
N ALA A 404 -13.24 2.37 -17.98
CA ALA A 404 -12.11 2.02 -17.14
C ALA A 404 -12.48 0.96 -16.09
N MET A 405 -13.66 1.07 -15.47
CA MET A 405 -14.20 0.07 -14.53
C MET A 405 -14.37 -1.30 -15.22
N ASN A 406 -15.07 -1.36 -16.35
CA ASN A 406 -15.30 -2.61 -17.07
C ASN A 406 -13.97 -3.24 -17.52
N HIS A 407 -13.06 -2.40 -18.03
CA HIS A 407 -11.76 -2.86 -18.51
C HIS A 407 -10.90 -3.43 -17.37
N ARG A 408 -10.87 -2.80 -16.19
CA ARG A 408 -10.08 -3.31 -15.04
C ARG A 408 -10.62 -4.66 -14.52
N VAL A 409 -11.95 -4.81 -14.44
CA VAL A 409 -12.57 -6.07 -14.03
C VAL A 409 -12.31 -7.17 -15.08
N THR A 410 -12.50 -6.88 -16.35
CA THR A 410 -12.20 -7.84 -17.44
C THR A 410 -10.72 -8.24 -17.44
N TRP A 411 -9.82 -7.28 -17.28
CA TRP A 411 -8.39 -7.55 -17.20
C TRP A 411 -8.09 -8.47 -15.99
N TYR A 412 -8.60 -8.12 -14.82
CA TYR A 412 -8.43 -8.90 -13.59
C TYR A 412 -8.93 -10.35 -13.74
N THR A 413 -10.17 -10.53 -14.21
CA THR A 413 -10.77 -11.85 -14.43
C THR A 413 -9.95 -12.71 -15.39
N ASN A 414 -9.49 -12.10 -16.50
CA ASN A 414 -8.62 -12.79 -17.45
C ASN A 414 -7.27 -13.22 -16.86
N GLN A 415 -6.69 -12.41 -15.97
CA GLN A 415 -5.42 -12.75 -15.30
C GLN A 415 -5.62 -13.85 -14.24
N MET A 416 -6.72 -13.83 -13.50
CA MET A 416 -7.06 -14.83 -12.49
C MET A 416 -7.36 -16.21 -13.09
N SER A 417 -7.77 -16.28 -14.36
CA SER A 417 -8.01 -17.56 -15.07
C SER A 417 -8.97 -18.50 -14.31
N GLY A 418 -10.05 -17.96 -13.75
CA GLY A 418 -11.07 -18.73 -13.01
C GLY A 418 -10.73 -19.04 -11.54
N ARG A 419 -9.64 -18.47 -11.01
CA ARG A 419 -9.34 -18.51 -9.57
C ARG A 419 -10.05 -17.36 -8.87
N GLU A 420 -10.31 -17.54 -7.57
CA GLU A 420 -10.80 -16.47 -6.69
C GLU A 420 -9.66 -15.88 -5.87
N ALA A 421 -9.83 -14.62 -5.45
CA ALA A 421 -8.90 -13.99 -4.51
C ALA A 421 -9.14 -14.55 -3.11
N GLU A 422 -8.10 -15.05 -2.50
CA GLU A 422 -8.12 -15.53 -1.11
C GLU A 422 -7.30 -14.57 -0.25
N PHE A 423 -7.97 -13.76 0.58
CA PHE A 423 -7.30 -12.92 1.58
C PHE A 423 -6.96 -13.79 2.81
N ASP A 424 -6.07 -14.77 2.60
CA ASP A 424 -5.76 -15.81 3.60
C ASP A 424 -4.39 -15.63 4.24
N ALA A 425 -4.40 -15.52 5.58
CA ALA A 425 -3.20 -15.51 6.42
C ALA A 425 -2.69 -16.92 6.83
N ASN A 426 -3.33 -18.00 6.38
CA ASN A 426 -3.05 -19.35 6.86
C ASN A 426 -1.83 -20.02 6.21
N GLY A 427 -1.18 -19.40 5.24
CA GLY A 427 0.09 -19.91 4.71
C GLY A 427 1.11 -20.07 5.84
N ALA A 428 1.83 -21.20 5.89
CA ALA A 428 3.02 -21.31 6.75
C ALA A 428 4.04 -20.26 6.30
N LEU A 429 4.68 -19.58 7.27
CA LEU A 429 5.84 -18.74 6.95
C LEU A 429 6.91 -19.62 6.29
N ARG A 430 7.68 -19.04 5.38
CA ARG A 430 8.88 -19.68 4.86
C ARG A 430 9.84 -19.97 6.02
N ARG A 431 10.42 -21.14 6.02
CA ARG A 431 11.46 -21.54 6.98
C ARG A 431 12.81 -21.02 6.55
#